data_449321b41f2c8dd5d33675685a49d0fb
#
_entry.id   449321b41f2c8dd5d33675685a49d0fb
#
_cell.length_a   1.000
_cell.length_b   1.000
_cell.length_c   1.000
_cell.angle_alpha   90.00
_cell.angle_beta   90.00
_cell.angle_gamma   90.00
#
_symmetry.space_group_name_H-M   'P 1'
#
loop_
_entity.id
_entity.type
_entity.pdbx_description
1 polymer ?
#
loop_
_entity_poly.entity_id
_entity_poly.type
_entity_poly.pdbx_seq_one_letter_code
_entity_poly.pdbx_strand_id
1 'polypeptide(L)'
;MTIDARPFSQVLEDLGQGDSSKLTLDELVRAFGERGIGALMLFLGLLSAAVGAIPGSTTIIGVPMLLIVVQLAIRRDELWLPRWALKESLDRQSFRQRIGKVLKPLRYVERISRPRLPFLTGEVSETLIGVVSTVLCLLLMLPLIFFNLFPSIIIAIFGFGLMQRDGVAILIGWLIAAGFSVFVWLAWEGVSTAAMVSWNWLNGLF
;
A
#
# COMPACT_ATOMS: atom_id res chain seq x y z
N MET A 1 15.38 6.04 -23.37
CA MET A 1 15.34 6.07 -21.88
C MET A 1 15.78 4.70 -21.42
N THR A 2 16.86 4.57 -20.68
CA THR A 2 17.35 3.27 -20.19
C THR A 2 16.47 2.84 -19.02
N ILE A 3 15.74 1.74 -19.20
CA ILE A 3 14.98 1.10 -18.11
C ILE A 3 15.99 0.76 -17.02
N ASP A 4 15.82 1.32 -15.83
CA ASP A 4 16.66 1.04 -14.68
C ASP A 4 16.41 -0.40 -14.22
N ALA A 5 17.29 -1.32 -14.60
CA ALA A 5 17.16 -2.76 -14.35
C ALA A 5 17.52 -3.16 -12.89
N ARG A 6 17.88 -2.19 -12.02
CA ARG A 6 18.27 -2.49 -10.63
C ARG A 6 17.10 -3.05 -9.82
N PRO A 7 17.33 -3.98 -8.86
CA PRO A 7 16.31 -4.46 -7.95
C PRO A 7 15.65 -3.29 -7.19
N PHE A 8 14.35 -3.39 -6.92
CA PHE A 8 13.62 -2.36 -6.17
C PHE A 8 14.22 -2.09 -4.78
N SER A 9 14.68 -3.15 -4.12
CA SER A 9 15.40 -3.05 -2.83
C SER A 9 16.66 -2.20 -2.93
N GLN A 10 17.39 -2.25 -4.05
CA GLN A 10 18.57 -1.41 -4.27
C GLN A 10 18.20 0.05 -4.47
N VAL A 11 17.14 0.33 -5.25
CA VAL A 11 16.64 1.71 -5.43
C VAL A 11 16.22 2.32 -4.09
N LEU A 12 15.54 1.54 -3.23
CA LEU A 12 15.18 2.00 -1.88
C LEU A 12 16.41 2.30 -1.00
N GLU A 13 17.44 1.48 -1.11
CA GLU A 13 18.69 1.68 -0.37
C GLU A 13 19.40 2.96 -0.82
N ASP A 14 19.53 3.16 -2.13
CA ASP A 14 20.13 4.36 -2.74
C ASP A 14 19.36 5.63 -2.31
N LEU A 15 18.03 5.61 -2.33
CA LEU A 15 17.18 6.70 -1.83
C LEU A 15 17.42 7.00 -0.34
N GLY A 16 17.67 5.97 0.46
CA GLY A 16 18.04 6.14 1.86
C GLY A 16 19.40 6.80 2.06
N GLN A 17 20.35 6.68 1.11
CA GLN A 17 21.71 7.17 1.20
C GLN A 17 21.90 8.59 0.62
N GLY A 18 20.88 9.21 0.05
CA GLY A 18 20.97 10.54 -0.52
C GLY A 18 21.40 11.62 0.48
N ASP A 19 22.01 12.71 -0.02
CA ASP A 19 22.64 13.76 0.79
C ASP A 19 21.64 14.69 1.49
N SER A 20 20.43 14.83 0.98
CA SER A 20 19.41 15.72 1.57
C SER A 20 18.80 15.11 2.85
N SER A 21 18.48 15.94 3.85
CA SER A 21 17.83 15.49 5.09
C SER A 21 16.40 15.00 4.88
N LYS A 22 15.76 15.42 3.80
CA LYS A 22 14.38 15.08 3.44
C LYS A 22 14.33 14.27 2.16
N LEU A 23 13.48 13.25 2.14
CA LEU A 23 13.16 12.45 0.97
C LEU A 23 11.77 12.89 0.48
N THR A 24 11.69 13.46 -0.73
CA THR A 24 10.42 13.93 -1.31
C THR A 24 9.74 12.84 -2.14
N LEU A 25 8.41 12.93 -2.29
CA LEU A 25 7.67 12.04 -3.18
C LEU A 25 8.11 12.21 -4.64
N ASP A 26 8.53 13.41 -5.05
CA ASP A 26 9.09 13.68 -6.38
C ASP A 26 10.37 12.88 -6.64
N GLU A 27 11.29 12.81 -5.67
CA GLU A 27 12.49 11.95 -5.76
C GLU A 27 12.13 10.48 -5.92
N LEU A 28 11.11 10.01 -5.18
CA LEU A 28 10.61 8.64 -5.27
C LEU A 28 10.02 8.32 -6.64
N VAL A 29 9.15 9.21 -7.14
CA VAL A 29 8.53 9.05 -8.46
C VAL A 29 9.59 8.99 -9.55
N ARG A 30 10.58 9.86 -9.49
CA ARG A 30 11.70 9.88 -10.47
C ARG A 30 12.58 8.64 -10.36
N ALA A 31 12.87 8.17 -9.13
CA ALA A 31 13.71 7.00 -8.91
C ALA A 31 13.04 5.70 -9.38
N PHE A 32 11.71 5.61 -9.24
CA PHE A 32 10.98 4.44 -9.72
C PHE A 32 10.67 4.49 -11.22
N GLY A 33 10.68 5.70 -11.84
CA GLY A 33 10.57 5.87 -13.28
C GLY A 33 9.42 5.08 -13.92
N GLU A 34 9.75 4.30 -14.94
CA GLU A 34 8.80 3.47 -15.69
C GLU A 34 8.30 2.22 -14.94
N ARG A 35 8.80 1.93 -13.73
CA ARG A 35 8.29 0.81 -12.89
C ARG A 35 6.88 1.06 -12.38
N GLY A 36 6.38 2.25 -12.63
CA GLY A 36 4.98 2.59 -12.60
C GLY A 36 4.33 2.56 -11.23
N ILE A 37 3.04 2.48 -11.29
CA ILE A 37 2.09 2.51 -10.18
C ILE A 37 2.39 1.42 -9.14
N GLY A 38 2.77 0.20 -9.59
CA GLY A 38 3.08 -0.91 -8.71
C GLY A 38 4.23 -0.64 -7.72
N ALA A 39 5.31 0.00 -8.18
CA ALA A 39 6.45 0.32 -7.32
C ALA A 39 6.07 1.36 -6.24
N LEU A 40 5.26 2.35 -6.60
CA LEU A 40 4.77 3.35 -5.66
C LEU A 40 3.76 2.76 -4.66
N MET A 41 2.87 1.87 -5.10
CA MET A 41 1.96 1.14 -4.21
C MET A 41 2.74 0.30 -3.20
N LEU A 42 3.75 -0.44 -3.66
CA LEU A 42 4.64 -1.21 -2.79
C LEU A 42 5.32 -0.30 -1.77
N PHE A 43 5.93 0.78 -2.23
CA PHE A 43 6.65 1.72 -1.38
C PHE A 43 5.75 2.34 -0.32
N LEU A 44 4.64 2.97 -0.74
CA LEU A 44 3.73 3.67 0.18
C LEU A 44 3.01 2.68 1.11
N GLY A 45 2.70 1.47 0.64
CA GLY A 45 2.13 0.41 1.47
C GLY A 45 3.09 -0.04 2.57
N LEU A 46 4.36 -0.31 2.23
CA LEU A 46 5.40 -0.66 3.20
C LEU A 46 5.67 0.49 4.18
N LEU A 47 5.72 1.72 3.68
CA LEU A 47 5.90 2.90 4.51
C LEU A 47 4.73 3.07 5.48
N SER A 48 3.48 2.95 5.00
CA SER A 48 2.29 3.01 5.83
C SER A 48 2.26 1.91 6.89
N ALA A 49 2.64 0.68 6.54
CA ALA A 49 2.76 -0.42 7.49
C ALA A 49 3.81 -0.14 8.59
N ALA A 50 4.94 0.49 8.21
CA ALA A 50 6.02 0.81 9.14
C ALA A 50 5.69 1.98 10.09
N VAL A 51 4.84 2.91 9.65
CA VAL A 51 4.50 4.16 10.38
C VAL A 51 3.11 4.11 10.99
N GLY A 52 2.28 3.11 10.62
CA GLY A 52 0.85 3.01 10.95
C GLY A 52 0.51 3.02 12.45
N ALA A 53 1.48 2.81 13.32
CA ALA A 53 1.32 2.94 14.77
C ALA A 53 1.26 4.40 15.25
N ILE A 54 1.63 5.37 14.41
CA ILE A 54 1.63 6.81 14.75
C ILE A 54 0.28 7.40 14.31
N PRO A 55 -0.55 7.91 15.23
CA PRO A 55 -1.84 8.51 14.86
C PRO A 55 -1.67 9.66 13.84
N GLY A 56 -2.48 9.66 12.78
CA GLY A 56 -2.47 10.68 11.74
C GLY A 56 -1.43 10.50 10.62
N SER A 57 -0.38 9.69 10.81
CA SER A 57 0.63 9.44 9.77
C SER A 57 0.05 8.70 8.56
N THR A 58 -0.89 7.81 8.78
CA THR A 58 -1.56 7.03 7.73
C THR A 58 -2.44 7.90 6.84
N THR A 59 -3.02 8.97 7.35
CA THR A 59 -3.81 9.91 6.55
C THR A 59 -2.92 10.69 5.59
N ILE A 60 -1.75 11.15 6.05
CA ILE A 60 -0.78 11.88 5.20
C ILE A 60 -0.27 10.99 4.07
N ILE A 61 0.08 9.74 4.37
CA ILE A 61 0.54 8.77 3.36
C ILE A 61 -0.62 8.27 2.51
N GLY A 62 -1.81 8.17 3.07
CA GLY A 62 -3.02 7.68 2.41
C GLY A 62 -3.46 8.56 1.25
N VAL A 63 -3.32 9.88 1.35
CA VAL A 63 -3.73 10.78 0.26
C VAL A 63 -2.95 10.55 -1.04
N PRO A 64 -1.60 10.58 -1.08
CA PRO A 64 -0.88 10.25 -2.30
C PRO A 64 -1.11 8.80 -2.75
N MET A 65 -1.24 7.86 -1.82
CA MET A 65 -1.56 6.47 -2.14
C MET A 65 -2.94 6.35 -2.81
N LEU A 66 -3.96 7.06 -2.29
CA LEU A 66 -5.30 7.07 -2.87
C LEU A 66 -5.29 7.58 -4.32
N LEU A 67 -4.54 8.65 -4.59
CA LEU A 67 -4.38 9.17 -5.94
C LEU A 67 -3.80 8.13 -6.89
N ILE A 68 -2.82 7.35 -6.43
CA ILE A 68 -2.16 6.33 -7.24
C ILE A 68 -3.09 5.15 -7.50
N VAL A 69 -3.77 4.61 -6.47
CA VAL A 69 -4.63 3.44 -6.64
C VAL A 69 -5.90 3.75 -7.44
N VAL A 70 -6.44 4.97 -7.35
CA VAL A 70 -7.55 5.42 -8.19
C VAL A 70 -7.11 5.51 -9.66
N GLN A 71 -5.91 6.00 -9.95
CA GLN A 71 -5.39 6.05 -11.32
C GLN A 71 -5.23 4.64 -11.90
N LEU A 72 -4.81 3.66 -11.09
CA LEU A 72 -4.79 2.26 -11.50
C LEU A 72 -6.21 1.74 -11.80
N ALA A 73 -7.19 2.08 -10.98
CA ALA A 73 -8.59 1.66 -11.16
C ALA A 73 -9.21 2.21 -12.46
N ILE A 74 -8.87 3.44 -12.85
CA ILE A 74 -9.37 4.08 -14.08
C ILE A 74 -8.45 3.89 -15.29
N ARG A 75 -7.42 3.05 -15.18
CA ARG A 75 -6.45 2.72 -16.24
C ARG A 75 -5.77 3.94 -16.85
N ARG A 76 -5.25 4.82 -16.03
CA ARG A 76 -4.45 5.92 -16.55
C ARG A 76 -3.07 5.44 -16.95
N ASP A 77 -2.69 5.70 -18.21
CA ASP A 77 -1.38 5.30 -18.76
C ASP A 77 -0.23 6.12 -18.16
N GLU A 78 -0.51 7.36 -17.76
CA GLU A 78 0.49 8.24 -17.17
C GLU A 78 0.18 8.53 -15.70
N LEU A 79 1.18 8.32 -14.85
CA LEU A 79 1.11 8.68 -13.43
C LEU A 79 1.01 10.20 -13.28
N TRP A 80 -0.12 10.68 -12.79
CA TRP A 80 -0.33 12.08 -12.48
C TRP A 80 -0.40 12.29 -10.98
N LEU A 81 0.50 13.14 -10.47
CA LEU A 81 0.48 13.57 -9.08
C LEU A 81 0.46 15.10 -9.03
N PRO A 82 -0.43 15.69 -8.22
CA PRO A 82 -0.47 17.14 -8.07
C PRO A 82 0.80 17.65 -7.38
N ARG A 83 1.22 18.85 -7.71
CA ARG A 83 2.47 19.47 -7.20
C ARG A 83 2.56 19.52 -5.68
N TRP A 84 1.43 19.61 -4.99
CA TRP A 84 1.43 19.61 -3.54
C TRP A 84 1.79 18.22 -2.99
N ALA A 85 1.30 17.14 -3.60
CA ALA A 85 1.65 15.77 -3.20
C ALA A 85 3.12 15.45 -3.45
N LEU A 86 3.69 15.93 -4.57
CA LEU A 86 5.11 15.75 -4.90
C LEU A 86 6.05 16.44 -3.90
N LYS A 87 5.58 17.50 -3.22
CA LYS A 87 6.34 18.22 -2.19
C LYS A 87 6.30 17.54 -0.82
N GLU A 88 5.38 16.59 -0.61
CA GLU A 88 5.37 15.82 0.63
C GLU A 88 6.72 15.14 0.84
N SER A 89 7.22 15.24 2.05
CA SER A 89 8.57 14.77 2.36
C SER A 89 8.61 14.02 3.68
N LEU A 90 9.48 13.02 3.72
CA LEU A 90 9.77 12.21 4.89
C LEU A 90 11.17 12.54 5.38
N ASP A 91 11.39 12.43 6.68
CA ASP A 91 12.73 12.47 7.24
C ASP A 91 13.55 11.27 6.76
N ARG A 92 14.63 11.53 6.03
CA ARG A 92 15.47 10.49 5.40
C ARG A 92 16.13 9.58 6.43
N GLN A 93 16.46 10.09 7.61
CA GLN A 93 17.06 9.27 8.66
C GLN A 93 16.05 8.27 9.21
N SER A 94 14.84 8.72 9.51
CA SER A 94 13.73 7.86 9.94
C SER A 94 13.36 6.84 8.87
N PHE A 95 13.37 7.23 7.60
CA PHE A 95 13.18 6.34 6.47
C PHE A 95 14.24 5.23 6.44
N ARG A 96 15.53 5.59 6.51
CA ARG A 96 16.67 4.63 6.51
C ARG A 96 16.56 3.60 7.62
N GLN A 97 16.21 4.03 8.85
CA GLN A 97 16.07 3.14 9.98
C GLN A 97 14.92 2.12 9.81
N ARG A 98 13.81 2.57 9.23
CA ARG A 98 12.61 1.73 9.05
C ARG A 98 12.74 0.79 7.86
N ILE A 99 13.23 1.30 6.73
CA ILE A 99 13.39 0.50 5.52
C ILE A 99 14.41 -0.62 5.70
N GLY A 100 15.43 -0.41 6.55
CA GLY A 100 16.45 -1.43 6.86
C GLY A 100 15.86 -2.75 7.36
N LYS A 101 14.72 -2.69 8.08
CA LYS A 101 14.00 -3.88 8.56
C LYS A 101 13.26 -4.61 7.45
N VAL A 102 12.84 -3.88 6.42
CA VAL A 102 12.04 -4.39 5.29
C VAL A 102 12.93 -4.87 4.13
N LEU A 103 14.14 -4.31 3.99
CA LEU A 103 15.04 -4.64 2.87
C LEU A 103 15.41 -6.13 2.82
N LYS A 104 15.66 -6.77 3.97
CA LYS A 104 16.03 -8.21 3.99
C LYS A 104 14.92 -9.11 3.46
N PRO A 105 13.68 -9.07 3.98
CA PRO A 105 12.59 -9.87 3.45
C PRO A 105 12.26 -9.48 2.00
N LEU A 106 12.34 -8.19 1.64
CA LEU A 106 12.09 -7.71 0.29
C LEU A 106 13.07 -8.32 -0.73
N ARG A 107 14.38 -8.29 -0.45
CA ARG A 107 15.40 -8.94 -1.31
C ARG A 107 15.18 -10.43 -1.47
N TYR A 108 14.71 -11.10 -0.40
CA TYR A 108 14.40 -12.53 -0.47
C TYR A 108 13.23 -12.79 -1.41
N VAL A 109 12.15 -12.02 -1.29
CA VAL A 109 10.96 -12.15 -2.14
C VAL A 109 11.27 -11.76 -3.59
N GLU A 110 12.04 -10.69 -3.84
CA GLU A 110 12.50 -10.30 -5.17
C GLU A 110 13.29 -11.42 -5.87
N ARG A 111 14.14 -12.13 -5.14
CA ARG A 111 14.94 -13.23 -5.69
C ARG A 111 14.10 -14.43 -6.12
N ILE A 112 12.98 -14.67 -5.46
CA ILE A 112 12.07 -15.80 -5.74
C ILE A 112 11.02 -15.41 -6.77
N SER A 113 10.68 -14.13 -6.87
CA SER A 113 9.67 -13.61 -7.79
C SER A 113 10.08 -13.84 -9.22
N ARG A 114 9.14 -14.33 -10.02
CA ARG A 114 9.26 -14.54 -11.46
C ARG A 114 7.93 -14.20 -12.13
N PRO A 115 7.93 -13.76 -13.38
CA PRO A 115 6.69 -13.58 -14.14
C PRO A 115 5.93 -14.90 -14.25
N ARG A 116 4.80 -15.01 -13.55
CA ARG A 116 3.95 -16.20 -13.51
C ARG A 116 2.50 -15.79 -13.58
N LEU A 117 1.64 -16.69 -14.10
CA LEU A 117 0.19 -16.48 -14.18
C LEU A 117 -0.17 -15.14 -14.84
N PRO A 118 0.17 -14.92 -16.12
CA PRO A 118 0.02 -13.64 -16.79
C PRO A 118 -1.44 -13.15 -16.84
N PHE A 119 -2.42 -14.04 -16.70
CA PHE A 119 -3.84 -13.64 -16.64
C PHE A 119 -4.19 -12.83 -15.38
N LEU A 120 -3.43 -12.99 -14.28
CA LEU A 120 -3.60 -12.19 -13.05
C LEU A 120 -2.84 -10.85 -13.09
N THR A 121 -2.03 -10.62 -14.11
CA THR A 121 -1.29 -9.37 -14.33
C THR A 121 -1.80 -8.60 -15.56
N GLY A 122 -2.95 -9.00 -16.10
CA GLY A 122 -3.57 -8.34 -17.24
C GLY A 122 -4.43 -7.14 -16.82
N GLU A 123 -4.85 -6.36 -17.79
CA GLU A 123 -5.58 -5.09 -17.61
C GLU A 123 -6.82 -5.18 -16.71
N VAL A 124 -7.59 -6.27 -16.80
CA VAL A 124 -8.78 -6.47 -15.96
C VAL A 124 -8.37 -6.66 -14.50
N SER A 125 -7.31 -7.45 -14.27
CA SER A 125 -6.77 -7.66 -12.91
C SER A 125 -6.23 -6.35 -12.31
N GLU A 126 -5.52 -5.55 -13.09
CA GLU A 126 -5.02 -4.23 -12.66
C GLU A 126 -6.16 -3.32 -12.22
N THR A 127 -7.26 -3.28 -12.98
CA THR A 127 -8.45 -2.50 -12.61
C THR A 127 -9.07 -3.01 -11.31
N LEU A 128 -9.24 -4.32 -11.15
CA LEU A 128 -9.79 -4.92 -9.93
C LEU A 128 -8.89 -4.65 -8.73
N ILE A 129 -7.58 -4.80 -8.88
CA ILE A 129 -6.59 -4.46 -7.85
C ILE A 129 -6.70 -2.97 -7.50
N GLY A 130 -6.82 -2.09 -8.48
CA GLY A 130 -7.00 -0.65 -8.28
C GLY A 130 -8.26 -0.33 -7.48
N VAL A 131 -9.39 -0.93 -7.82
CA VAL A 131 -10.67 -0.74 -7.09
C VAL A 131 -10.55 -1.23 -5.65
N VAL A 132 -10.07 -2.45 -5.43
CA VAL A 132 -9.93 -3.00 -4.08
C VAL A 132 -8.92 -2.20 -3.27
N SER A 133 -7.79 -1.82 -3.87
CA SER A 133 -6.79 -0.97 -3.21
C SER A 133 -7.34 0.42 -2.87
N THR A 134 -8.25 0.96 -3.67
CA THR A 134 -8.96 2.22 -3.36
C THR A 134 -9.79 2.07 -2.10
N VAL A 135 -10.58 1.00 -1.99
CA VAL A 135 -11.38 0.72 -0.78
C VAL A 135 -10.47 0.53 0.44
N LEU A 136 -9.41 -0.27 0.29
CA LEU A 136 -8.43 -0.47 1.37
C LEU A 136 -7.74 0.82 1.79
N CYS A 137 -7.44 1.71 0.84
CA CYS A 137 -6.83 3.01 1.12
C CYS A 137 -7.78 3.94 1.87
N LEU A 138 -9.08 3.94 1.53
CA LEU A 138 -10.09 4.69 2.28
C LEU A 138 -10.22 4.16 3.71
N LEU A 139 -10.22 2.84 3.91
CA LEU A 139 -10.20 2.24 5.26
C LEU A 139 -8.94 2.63 6.04
N LEU A 140 -7.78 2.66 5.36
CA LEU A 140 -6.51 3.06 5.95
C LEU A 140 -6.48 4.51 6.42
N MET A 141 -7.26 5.40 5.78
CA MET A 141 -7.38 6.80 6.19
C MET A 141 -8.23 6.99 7.45
N LEU A 142 -9.03 5.99 7.85
CA LEU A 142 -9.73 6.03 9.12
C LEU A 142 -8.71 5.88 10.28
N PRO A 143 -8.83 6.67 11.35
CA PRO A 143 -7.87 6.66 12.46
C PRO A 143 -8.08 5.45 13.40
N LEU A 144 -8.05 4.24 12.82
CA LEU A 144 -8.22 2.99 13.55
C LEU A 144 -6.84 2.43 13.91
N ILE A 145 -6.47 2.53 15.18
CA ILE A 145 -5.19 2.01 15.67
C ILE A 145 -5.15 0.49 15.45
N PHE A 146 -4.04 -0.05 14.93
CA PHE A 146 -3.80 -1.44 14.53
C PHE A 146 -4.54 -1.96 13.29
N PHE A 147 -5.67 -1.39 12.87
CA PHE A 147 -6.38 -1.82 11.67
C PHE A 147 -5.64 -1.46 10.37
N ASN A 148 -4.83 -0.41 10.41
CA ASN A 148 -4.11 0.12 9.24
C ASN A 148 -3.01 -0.80 8.70
N LEU A 149 -2.53 -1.75 9.51
CA LEU A 149 -1.46 -2.66 9.13
C LEU A 149 -1.89 -3.60 7.98
N PHE A 150 -3.08 -4.20 8.07
CA PHE A 150 -3.55 -5.16 7.07
C PHE A 150 -3.79 -4.52 5.70
N PRO A 151 -4.57 -3.42 5.56
CA PRO A 151 -4.72 -2.74 4.29
C PRO A 151 -3.39 -2.32 3.68
N SER A 152 -2.45 -1.81 4.49
CA SER A 152 -1.12 -1.39 4.04
C SER A 152 -0.32 -2.55 3.45
N ILE A 153 -0.31 -3.71 4.11
CA ILE A 153 0.38 -4.91 3.65
C ILE A 153 -0.26 -5.46 2.36
N ILE A 154 -1.60 -5.49 2.28
CA ILE A 154 -2.31 -5.96 1.09
C ILE A 154 -1.96 -5.09 -0.12
N ILE A 155 -2.01 -3.76 0.03
CA ILE A 155 -1.65 -2.82 -1.03
C ILE A 155 -0.18 -2.99 -1.44
N ALA A 156 0.73 -3.21 -0.47
CA ALA A 156 2.13 -3.47 -0.76
C ALA A 156 2.33 -4.77 -1.56
N ILE A 157 1.61 -5.85 -1.22
CA ILE A 157 1.68 -7.12 -1.93
C ILE A 157 1.13 -6.99 -3.35
N PHE A 158 0.01 -6.29 -3.55
CA PHE A 158 -0.50 -6.00 -4.88
C PHE A 158 0.50 -5.18 -5.70
N GLY A 159 1.06 -4.11 -5.10
CA GLY A 159 2.09 -3.30 -5.74
C GLY A 159 3.31 -4.11 -6.15
N PHE A 160 3.77 -5.03 -5.29
CA PHE A 160 4.87 -5.95 -5.58
C PHE A 160 4.51 -6.88 -6.75
N GLY A 161 3.34 -7.50 -6.72
CA GLY A 161 2.88 -8.41 -7.78
C GLY A 161 2.75 -7.72 -9.14
N LEU A 162 2.23 -6.49 -9.18
CA LEU A 162 2.14 -5.68 -10.39
C LEU A 162 3.53 -5.29 -10.91
N MET A 163 4.42 -4.82 -10.03
CA MET A 163 5.77 -4.40 -10.39
C MET A 163 6.60 -5.55 -10.97
N GLN A 164 6.50 -6.75 -10.40
CA GLN A 164 7.25 -7.94 -10.81
C GLN A 164 6.51 -8.79 -11.86
N ARG A 165 5.27 -8.40 -12.20
CA ARG A 165 4.36 -9.23 -13.03
C ARG A 165 4.21 -10.65 -12.49
N ASP A 166 4.20 -10.79 -11.15
CA ASP A 166 4.09 -12.07 -10.46
C ASP A 166 2.64 -12.32 -10.01
N GLY A 167 1.90 -13.11 -10.79
CA GLY A 167 0.51 -13.44 -10.49
C GLY A 167 0.35 -14.27 -9.20
N VAL A 168 1.40 -14.96 -8.73
CA VAL A 168 1.36 -15.66 -7.42
C VAL A 168 1.32 -14.65 -6.29
N ALA A 169 2.12 -13.58 -6.36
CA ALA A 169 2.08 -12.50 -5.38
C ALA A 169 0.69 -11.84 -5.37
N ILE A 170 0.10 -11.59 -6.55
CA ILE A 170 -1.26 -11.05 -6.67
C ILE A 170 -2.29 -12.00 -6.05
N LEU A 171 -2.18 -13.31 -6.29
CA LEU A 171 -3.08 -14.29 -5.68
C LEU A 171 -2.98 -14.28 -4.16
N ILE A 172 -1.77 -14.21 -3.60
CA ILE A 172 -1.57 -14.06 -2.16
C ILE A 172 -2.24 -12.78 -1.65
N GLY A 173 -2.09 -11.65 -2.36
CA GLY A 173 -2.77 -10.40 -2.05
C GLY A 173 -4.29 -10.57 -1.99
N TRP A 174 -4.89 -11.27 -2.95
CA TRP A 174 -6.33 -11.57 -2.99
C TRP A 174 -6.77 -12.45 -1.82
N LEU A 175 -6.01 -13.48 -1.47
CA LEU A 175 -6.33 -14.37 -0.34
C LEU A 175 -6.32 -13.59 0.99
N ILE A 176 -5.31 -12.75 1.18
CA ILE A 176 -5.23 -11.92 2.40
C ILE A 176 -6.36 -10.86 2.42
N ALA A 177 -6.67 -10.24 1.27
CA ALA A 177 -7.77 -9.28 1.15
C ALA A 177 -9.13 -9.93 1.47
N ALA A 178 -9.38 -11.14 0.95
CA ALA A 178 -10.58 -11.90 1.26
C ALA A 178 -10.68 -12.24 2.75
N GLY A 179 -9.60 -12.74 3.36
CA GLY A 179 -9.54 -13.00 4.79
C GLY A 179 -9.78 -11.76 5.63
N PHE A 180 -9.19 -10.63 5.24
CA PHE A 180 -9.41 -9.35 5.91
C PHE A 180 -10.86 -8.86 5.76
N SER A 181 -11.48 -9.03 4.59
CA SER A 181 -12.88 -8.68 4.37
C SER A 181 -13.83 -9.50 5.25
N VAL A 182 -13.59 -10.80 5.38
CA VAL A 182 -14.34 -11.66 6.29
C VAL A 182 -14.17 -11.21 7.75
N PHE A 183 -12.95 -10.89 8.15
CA PHE A 183 -12.67 -10.39 9.49
C PHE A 183 -13.41 -9.07 9.78
N VAL A 184 -13.40 -8.11 8.85
CA VAL A 184 -14.15 -6.85 8.99
C VAL A 184 -15.65 -7.10 9.10
N TRP A 185 -16.19 -8.01 8.29
CA TRP A 185 -17.60 -8.36 8.32
C TRP A 185 -18.01 -8.98 9.66
N LEU A 186 -17.26 -9.95 10.18
CA LEU A 186 -17.50 -10.56 11.49
C LEU A 186 -17.39 -9.55 12.64
N ALA A 187 -16.40 -8.65 12.57
CA ALA A 187 -16.26 -7.59 13.55
C ALA A 187 -17.47 -6.64 13.56
N TRP A 188 -17.97 -6.30 12.36
CA TRP A 188 -19.17 -5.48 12.21
C TRP A 188 -20.42 -6.17 12.80
N GLU A 189 -20.62 -7.46 12.54
CA GLU A 189 -21.73 -8.22 13.12
C GLU A 189 -21.64 -8.28 14.65
N GLY A 190 -20.45 -8.51 15.19
CA GLY A 190 -20.23 -8.49 16.64
C GLY A 190 -20.61 -7.16 17.28
N VAL A 191 -20.15 -6.04 16.69
CA VAL A 191 -20.44 -4.69 17.18
C VAL A 191 -21.93 -4.36 17.05
N SER A 192 -22.56 -4.67 15.91
CA SER A 192 -23.98 -4.40 15.68
C SER A 192 -24.89 -5.19 16.64
N THR A 193 -24.57 -6.46 16.87
CA THR A 193 -25.29 -7.31 17.82
C THR A 193 -25.15 -6.81 19.24
N ALA A 194 -23.93 -6.46 19.67
CA ALA A 194 -23.70 -5.87 20.99
C ALA A 194 -24.47 -4.55 21.18
N ALA A 195 -24.51 -3.71 20.16
CA ALA A 195 -25.26 -2.45 20.19
C ALA A 195 -26.78 -2.71 20.30
N MET A 196 -27.33 -3.68 19.54
CA MET A 196 -28.76 -4.03 19.65
C MET A 196 -29.13 -4.60 21.03
N VAL A 197 -28.29 -5.49 21.55
CA VAL A 197 -28.50 -6.04 22.90
C VAL A 197 -28.48 -4.94 23.95
N SER A 198 -27.51 -4.04 23.90
CA SER A 198 -27.40 -2.91 24.81
C SER A 198 -28.61 -1.97 24.71
N TRP A 199 -29.05 -1.69 23.48
CA TRP A 199 -30.24 -0.87 23.23
C TRP A 199 -31.52 -1.49 23.79
N ASN A 200 -31.73 -2.78 23.57
CA ASN A 200 -32.89 -3.53 24.07
C ASN A 200 -32.89 -3.59 25.61
N TRP A 201 -31.72 -3.75 26.21
CA TRP A 201 -31.54 -3.74 27.65
C TRP A 201 -31.92 -2.36 28.26
N LEU A 202 -31.47 -1.26 27.66
CA LEU A 202 -31.80 0.10 28.07
C LEU A 202 -33.28 0.38 27.94
N ASN A 203 -33.91 -0.02 26.82
CA ASN A 203 -35.37 0.18 26.63
C ASN A 203 -36.25 -0.69 27.57
N GLY A 204 -35.72 -1.81 28.08
CA GLY A 204 -36.39 -2.65 29.05
C GLY A 204 -36.31 -2.14 30.47
N LEU A 205 -35.52 -1.08 30.72
CA LEU A 205 -35.38 -0.43 32.03
C LEU A 205 -36.41 0.75 32.23
N PHE A 206 -37.04 1.18 31.15
CA PHE A 206 -38.02 2.25 31.09
C PHE A 206 -39.39 1.72 30.65
#